data_10d814ae17719b906e90101bf3fe530b
#
_entry.id   10d814ae17719b906e90101bf3fe530b
#
_cell.length_a   1.000
_cell.length_b   1.000
_cell.length_c   1.000
_cell.angle_alpha   90.00
_cell.angle_beta   90.00
_cell.angle_gamma   90.00
#
_symmetry.space_group_name_H-M   'P 1'
#
loop_
_entity.id
_entity.type
_entity.pdbx_description
1 polymer ?
#
loop_
_entity_poly.entity_id
_entity_poly.type
_entity_poly.pdbx_seq_one_letter_code
_entity_poly.pdbx_strand_id
1 'polypeptide(L)'
;KVAQLAGDIARREDYHHGENVMGDSLKKQAFIAVGGKQLPVFVPYGNFGTRSCGGKASASVRYVKVRFNAEVNNLVYPPQDYQLLPFTFQEGNRSTPKYFVPIIPTGITESNFQPGHGWQIQTWAKDALDIIRIVRILIKNEVYVQEDKRQETLIPEPEYYTHGWRGRITKIYGKTYSLGAYSYDAKTNVVH
;
A
#
# COMPACT_ATOMS: atom_id res chain seq x y z
N LYS A 1 0.56 -18.50 11.91
CA LYS A 1 0.37 -17.30 12.72
C LYS A 1 1.31 -16.21 12.25
N VAL A 2 0.94 -14.93 12.46
CA VAL A 2 1.80 -13.80 12.09
C VAL A 2 3.15 -13.88 12.79
N ALA A 3 3.19 -14.20 14.08
CA ALA A 3 4.44 -14.34 14.83
C ALA A 3 5.37 -15.42 14.25
N GLN A 4 4.82 -16.57 13.82
CA GLN A 4 5.63 -17.64 13.22
C GLN A 4 6.20 -17.21 11.86
N LEU A 5 5.40 -16.52 11.05
CA LEU A 5 5.85 -16.01 9.75
C LEU A 5 6.92 -14.92 9.94
N ALA A 6 6.75 -14.03 10.94
CA ALA A 6 7.74 -13.00 11.25
C ALA A 6 9.10 -13.61 11.64
N GLY A 7 9.11 -14.63 12.51
CA GLY A 7 10.34 -15.33 12.88
C GLY A 7 10.98 -16.08 11.72
N ASP A 8 10.18 -16.73 10.87
CA ASP A 8 10.68 -17.44 9.69
C ASP A 8 11.31 -16.49 8.66
N ILE A 9 10.67 -15.35 8.39
CA ILE A 9 11.23 -14.30 7.51
C ILE A 9 12.51 -13.73 8.13
N ALA A 10 12.49 -13.35 9.42
CA ALA A 10 13.64 -12.78 10.09
C ALA A 10 14.87 -13.71 10.01
N ARG A 11 14.66 -15.00 10.17
CA ARG A 11 15.72 -16.01 10.07
C ARG A 11 16.25 -16.18 8.64
N ARG A 12 15.39 -16.13 7.63
CA ARG A 12 15.78 -16.37 6.22
C ARG A 12 16.46 -15.17 5.58
N GLU A 13 16.02 -13.97 5.96
CA GLU A 13 16.44 -12.72 5.35
C GLU A 13 17.43 -11.94 6.22
N ASP A 14 17.96 -12.56 7.27
CA ASP A 14 18.91 -11.95 8.20
C ASP A 14 18.43 -10.56 8.70
N TYR A 15 17.16 -10.50 9.13
CA TYR A 15 16.50 -9.25 9.49
C TYR A 15 16.85 -8.81 10.91
N HIS A 16 17.55 -7.67 11.04
CA HIS A 16 18.14 -7.21 12.29
C HIS A 16 17.27 -6.30 13.18
N HIS A 17 16.05 -5.94 12.75
CA HIS A 17 15.21 -4.97 13.48
C HIS A 17 14.21 -5.58 14.48
N GLY A 18 14.31 -6.86 14.76
CA GLY A 18 13.48 -7.58 15.70
C GLY A 18 12.12 -8.07 15.14
N GLU A 19 11.65 -9.19 15.70
CA GLU A 19 10.45 -9.90 15.22
C GLU A 19 9.16 -9.09 15.41
N ASN A 20 9.07 -8.24 16.43
CA ASN A 20 7.87 -7.42 16.67
C ASN A 20 7.63 -6.42 15.54
N VAL A 21 8.70 -5.77 15.06
CA VAL A 21 8.62 -4.81 13.94
C VAL A 21 8.20 -5.53 12.65
N MET A 22 8.76 -6.71 12.41
CA MET A 22 8.36 -7.57 11.29
C MET A 22 6.89 -7.98 11.42
N GLY A 23 6.44 -8.41 12.60
CA GLY A 23 5.07 -8.79 12.86
C GLY A 23 4.07 -7.66 12.63
N ASP A 24 4.39 -6.44 13.04
CA ASP A 24 3.57 -5.26 12.80
C ASP A 24 3.55 -4.87 11.31
N SER A 25 4.65 -5.03 10.60
CA SER A 25 4.71 -4.85 9.15
C SER A 25 3.80 -5.85 8.43
N LEU A 26 3.81 -7.12 8.80
CA LEU A 26 2.93 -8.15 8.26
C LEU A 26 1.45 -7.84 8.52
N LYS A 27 1.11 -7.33 9.73
CA LYS A 27 -0.26 -6.89 10.01
C LYS A 27 -0.69 -5.73 9.11
N LYS A 28 0.17 -4.75 8.89
CA LYS A 28 -0.10 -3.63 7.98
C LYS A 28 -0.32 -4.11 6.54
N GLN A 29 0.40 -5.13 6.08
CA GLN A 29 0.23 -5.71 4.74
C GLN A 29 -1.08 -6.51 4.56
N ALA A 30 -1.78 -6.80 5.65
CA ALA A 30 -3.07 -7.49 5.64
C ALA A 30 -4.27 -6.58 5.98
N PHE A 31 -4.03 -5.37 6.47
CA PHE A 31 -5.09 -4.45 6.90
C PHE A 31 -5.76 -3.78 5.71
N ILE A 32 -7.08 -4.01 5.53
CA ILE A 32 -7.86 -3.59 4.36
C ILE A 32 -8.85 -2.45 4.62
N ALA A 33 -8.95 -1.94 5.86
CA ALA A 33 -9.85 -0.82 6.16
C ALA A 33 -9.30 0.52 5.62
N VAL A 34 -10.05 1.60 5.78
CA VAL A 34 -9.61 2.95 5.37
C VAL A 34 -8.24 3.27 5.99
N GLY A 35 -7.30 3.68 5.14
CA GLY A 35 -5.89 3.86 5.50
C GLY A 35 -5.07 2.56 5.46
N GLY A 36 -5.68 1.43 5.10
CA GLY A 36 -5.01 0.16 4.86
C GLY A 36 -4.66 -0.05 3.38
N LYS A 37 -4.41 -1.31 3.03
CA LYS A 37 -4.01 -1.72 1.69
C LYS A 37 -5.19 -1.88 0.74
N GLN A 38 -5.12 -1.27 -0.45
CA GLN A 38 -6.02 -1.59 -1.56
C GLN A 38 -5.71 -2.96 -2.15
N LEU A 39 -4.42 -3.28 -2.24
CA LEU A 39 -3.89 -4.51 -2.81
C LEU A 39 -3.15 -5.29 -1.71
N PRO A 40 -3.90 -5.94 -0.79
CA PRO A 40 -3.28 -6.57 0.37
C PRO A 40 -2.49 -7.81 -0.03
N VAL A 41 -1.22 -7.85 0.39
CA VAL A 41 -0.32 -9.01 0.17
C VAL A 41 -0.82 -10.24 0.92
N PHE A 42 -1.51 -10.04 2.04
CA PHE A 42 -2.05 -11.10 2.88
C PHE A 42 -3.54 -10.93 3.12
N VAL A 43 -4.24 -12.05 3.21
CA VAL A 43 -5.62 -12.13 3.69
C VAL A 43 -5.59 -12.28 5.22
N PRO A 44 -6.25 -11.37 5.98
CA PRO A 44 -6.24 -11.40 7.45
C PRO A 44 -7.23 -12.43 8.02
N TYR A 45 -6.87 -13.05 9.13
CA TYR A 45 -7.73 -13.90 9.96
C TYR A 45 -7.59 -13.53 11.43
N GLY A 46 -8.65 -13.05 12.03
CA GLY A 46 -8.71 -12.55 13.40
C GLY A 46 -8.84 -11.03 13.46
N ASN A 47 -8.53 -10.44 14.60
CA ASN A 47 -8.65 -9.00 14.80
C ASN A 47 -7.39 -8.25 14.32
N PHE A 48 -7.48 -7.62 13.16
CA PHE A 48 -6.44 -6.74 12.60
C PHE A 48 -6.69 -5.25 12.88
N GLY A 49 -7.62 -4.95 13.78
CA GLY A 49 -8.01 -3.61 14.13
C GLY A 49 -9.30 -3.17 13.42
N THR A 50 -9.77 -2.00 13.80
CA THR A 50 -11.00 -1.43 13.27
C THR A 50 -10.71 -0.15 12.51
N ARG A 51 -11.62 0.21 11.60
CA ARG A 51 -11.56 1.47 10.85
C ARG A 51 -11.50 2.70 11.78
N SER A 52 -12.32 2.72 12.82
CA SER A 52 -12.40 3.84 13.77
C SER A 52 -11.08 4.10 14.51
N CYS A 53 -10.27 3.06 14.69
CA CYS A 53 -8.96 3.15 15.35
C CYS A 53 -7.79 3.14 14.35
N GLY A 54 -8.05 3.22 13.04
CA GLY A 54 -7.02 3.16 12.01
C GLY A 54 -6.11 1.92 12.11
N GLY A 55 -6.68 0.77 12.50
CA GLY A 55 -5.96 -0.48 12.71
C GLY A 55 -5.18 -0.60 14.02
N LYS A 56 -5.11 0.44 14.84
CA LYS A 56 -4.32 0.44 16.09
C LYS A 56 -4.85 -0.53 17.15
N ALA A 57 -6.14 -0.89 17.10
CA ALA A 57 -6.79 -1.84 18.02
C ALA A 57 -6.61 -3.31 17.59
N SER A 58 -5.58 -3.63 16.82
CA SER A 58 -5.30 -5.00 16.39
C SER A 58 -4.81 -5.88 17.54
N ALA A 59 -5.17 -7.17 17.49
CA ALA A 59 -4.64 -8.14 18.43
C ALA A 59 -3.13 -8.37 18.24
N SER A 60 -2.49 -8.92 19.27
CA SER A 60 -1.08 -9.28 19.21
C SER A 60 -0.81 -10.28 18.07
N VAL A 61 0.37 -10.20 17.46
CA VAL A 61 0.85 -11.06 16.36
C VAL A 61 0.75 -12.57 16.68
N ARG A 62 0.73 -12.94 17.95
CA ARG A 62 0.57 -14.34 18.42
C ARG A 62 -0.83 -14.89 18.17
N TYR A 63 -1.84 -14.04 18.15
CA TYR A 63 -3.24 -14.45 18.10
C TYR A 63 -3.87 -14.35 16.70
N VAL A 64 -3.28 -13.57 15.82
CA VAL A 64 -3.77 -13.37 14.46
C VAL A 64 -3.03 -14.25 13.46
N LYS A 65 -3.71 -14.56 12.35
CA LYS A 65 -3.17 -15.37 11.26
C LYS A 65 -3.29 -14.60 9.95
N VAL A 66 -2.43 -14.92 9.01
CA VAL A 66 -2.51 -14.44 7.63
C VAL A 66 -2.38 -15.62 6.67
N ARG A 67 -2.97 -15.48 5.50
CA ARG A 67 -2.75 -16.32 4.33
C ARG A 67 -2.20 -15.45 3.20
N PHE A 68 -1.27 -15.96 2.44
CA PHE A 68 -0.78 -15.29 1.24
C PHE A 68 -1.94 -15.06 0.26
N ASN A 69 -2.07 -13.83 -0.24
CA ASN A 69 -3.10 -13.48 -1.21
C ASN A 69 -2.55 -13.71 -2.62
N ALA A 70 -2.64 -14.96 -3.08
CA ALA A 70 -2.08 -15.36 -4.36
C ALA A 70 -2.69 -14.59 -5.55
N GLU A 71 -4.00 -14.26 -5.48
CA GLU A 71 -4.67 -13.53 -6.55
C GLU A 71 -4.04 -12.15 -6.75
N VAL A 72 -3.93 -11.35 -5.68
CA VAL A 72 -3.33 -10.02 -5.74
C VAL A 72 -1.84 -10.10 -6.09
N ASN A 73 -1.09 -10.99 -5.45
CA ASN A 73 0.35 -11.06 -5.66
C ASN A 73 0.72 -11.53 -7.08
N ASN A 74 0.02 -12.51 -7.61
CA ASN A 74 0.29 -13.01 -8.96
C ASN A 74 -0.13 -12.00 -10.05
N LEU A 75 -1.13 -11.14 -9.76
CA LEU A 75 -1.51 -10.04 -10.68
C LEU A 75 -0.51 -8.89 -10.61
N VAL A 76 -0.11 -8.48 -9.42
CA VAL A 76 0.76 -7.31 -9.22
C VAL A 76 2.21 -7.63 -9.54
N TYR A 77 2.67 -8.82 -9.20
CA TYR A 77 4.03 -9.32 -9.40
C TYR A 77 3.98 -10.66 -10.15
N PRO A 78 3.88 -10.64 -11.49
CA PRO A 78 3.77 -11.87 -12.27
C PRO A 78 4.92 -12.84 -11.95
N PRO A 79 4.64 -14.11 -11.62
CA PRO A 79 5.69 -15.07 -11.24
C PRO A 79 6.74 -15.28 -12.33
N GLN A 80 6.37 -15.08 -13.59
CA GLN A 80 7.26 -15.20 -14.74
C GLN A 80 8.39 -14.17 -14.70
N ASP A 81 8.12 -12.97 -14.18
CA ASP A 81 9.09 -11.87 -14.13
C ASP A 81 10.18 -12.13 -13.08
N TYR A 82 9.93 -13.01 -12.11
CA TYR A 82 10.88 -13.31 -11.04
C TYR A 82 12.24 -13.81 -11.57
N GLN A 83 12.25 -14.52 -12.69
CA GLN A 83 13.49 -15.03 -13.31
C GLN A 83 14.33 -13.91 -13.95
N LEU A 84 13.71 -12.78 -14.30
CA LEU A 84 14.35 -11.64 -14.95
C LEU A 84 14.92 -10.64 -13.93
N LEU A 85 14.57 -10.75 -12.66
CA LEU A 85 14.99 -9.81 -11.62
C LEU A 85 16.47 -10.03 -11.26
N PRO A 86 17.22 -8.95 -10.99
CA PRO A 86 18.55 -9.06 -10.40
C PRO A 86 18.45 -9.47 -8.93
N PHE A 87 19.33 -10.37 -8.49
CA PHE A 87 19.36 -10.89 -7.13
C PHE A 87 20.54 -10.34 -6.34
N THR A 88 20.38 -10.29 -5.02
CA THR A 88 21.46 -10.16 -4.06
C THR A 88 22.09 -11.52 -3.80
N PHE A 89 23.37 -11.52 -3.41
CA PHE A 89 24.07 -12.71 -3.00
C PHE A 89 24.57 -12.53 -1.57
N GLN A 90 24.34 -13.52 -0.74
CA GLN A 90 24.84 -13.58 0.64
C GLN A 90 25.68 -14.86 0.77
N GLU A 91 26.91 -14.72 1.23
CA GLU A 91 27.84 -15.83 1.39
C GLU A 91 27.97 -16.76 0.15
N GLY A 92 27.89 -16.15 -1.04
CA GLY A 92 27.94 -16.86 -2.32
C GLY A 92 26.63 -17.51 -2.78
N ASN A 93 25.59 -17.47 -1.95
CA ASN A 93 24.25 -17.99 -2.28
C ASN A 93 23.32 -16.87 -2.79
N ARG A 94 22.49 -17.22 -3.76
CA ARG A 94 21.44 -16.34 -4.27
C ARG A 94 20.41 -16.12 -3.15
N SER A 95 20.18 -14.85 -2.78
CA SER A 95 19.22 -14.44 -1.77
C SER A 95 17.97 -13.85 -2.41
N THR A 96 17.57 -12.65 -2.05
CA THR A 96 16.36 -11.98 -2.52
C THR A 96 16.61 -11.14 -3.78
N PRO A 97 15.55 -10.84 -4.57
CA PRO A 97 15.65 -9.83 -5.60
C PRO A 97 16.05 -8.47 -5.01
N LYS A 98 16.92 -7.74 -5.71
CA LYS A 98 17.30 -6.37 -5.33
C LYS A 98 16.11 -5.42 -5.30
N TYR A 99 15.12 -5.65 -6.16
CA TYR A 99 13.86 -4.90 -6.25
C TYR A 99 12.80 -5.77 -6.93
N PHE A 100 11.55 -5.39 -6.77
CA PHE A 100 10.42 -5.96 -7.51
C PHE A 100 9.88 -4.93 -8.49
N VAL A 101 9.37 -5.39 -9.62
CA VAL A 101 8.73 -4.55 -10.65
C VAL A 101 7.25 -4.91 -10.70
N PRO A 102 6.39 -4.17 -9.99
CA PRO A 102 4.95 -4.38 -10.08
C PRO A 102 4.39 -3.89 -11.41
N ILE A 103 3.31 -4.49 -11.91
CA ILE A 103 2.67 -4.10 -13.17
C ILE A 103 2.02 -2.71 -13.12
N ILE A 104 1.79 -2.18 -11.93
CA ILE A 104 1.37 -0.80 -11.67
C ILE A 104 2.20 -0.20 -10.55
N PRO A 105 2.35 1.12 -10.47
CA PRO A 105 3.15 1.77 -9.44
C PRO A 105 2.47 1.68 -8.06
N THR A 106 2.65 0.54 -7.37
CA THR A 106 2.02 0.25 -6.08
C THR A 106 2.37 1.26 -4.99
N GLY A 107 3.50 1.97 -5.10
CA GLY A 107 3.89 3.00 -4.13
C GLY A 107 2.91 4.17 -4.00
N ILE A 108 2.09 4.42 -5.02
CA ILE A 108 1.05 5.46 -4.99
C ILE A 108 -0.36 4.92 -4.71
N THR A 109 -0.55 3.61 -4.69
CA THR A 109 -1.84 2.99 -4.29
C THR A 109 -2.05 3.00 -2.79
N GLU A 110 -1.08 3.43 -2.02
CA GLU A 110 -1.10 3.43 -0.56
C GLU A 110 -0.77 4.80 0.00
N SER A 111 -1.34 5.10 1.17
CA SER A 111 -0.92 6.27 1.94
C SER A 111 0.45 5.99 2.56
N ASN A 112 1.41 6.82 2.24
CA ASN A 112 2.77 6.70 2.75
C ASN A 112 3.11 7.87 3.66
N PHE A 113 3.78 7.57 4.76
CA PHE A 113 4.40 8.52 5.65
C PHE A 113 5.84 8.05 5.88
N GLN A 114 6.77 8.66 5.18
CA GLN A 114 8.17 8.23 5.16
C GLN A 114 9.08 9.39 5.60
N PRO A 115 9.81 9.25 6.70
CA PRO A 115 10.90 10.16 7.03
C PRO A 115 12.13 9.83 6.17
N GLY A 116 12.86 10.84 5.73
CA GLY A 116 14.10 10.66 4.99
C GLY A 116 15.02 11.87 5.13
N HIS A 117 16.21 11.71 5.69
CA HIS A 117 17.31 12.68 5.75
C HIS A 117 16.87 14.14 6.02
N GLY A 118 16.09 14.37 7.09
CA GLY A 118 15.57 15.70 7.44
C GLY A 118 14.31 16.13 6.68
N TRP A 119 13.82 15.31 5.74
CA TRP A 119 12.57 15.52 5.01
C TRP A 119 11.52 14.49 5.41
N GLN A 120 10.27 14.82 5.14
CA GLN A 120 9.14 13.93 5.34
C GLN A 120 8.30 13.93 4.07
N ILE A 121 8.02 12.74 3.56
CA ILE A 121 7.08 12.54 2.46
C ILE A 121 5.78 12.00 3.05
N GLN A 122 4.69 12.68 2.76
CA GLN A 122 3.35 12.21 3.06
C GLN A 122 2.51 12.20 1.78
N THR A 123 1.99 11.04 1.42
CA THR A 123 1.14 10.87 0.24
C THR A 123 -0.18 10.22 0.64
N TRP A 124 -1.25 10.61 -0.05
CA TRP A 124 -2.55 9.96 0.04
C TRP A 124 -2.64 8.85 -1.00
N ALA A 125 -3.28 7.76 -0.61
CA ALA A 125 -3.53 6.65 -1.52
C ALA A 125 -4.33 7.09 -2.75
N LYS A 126 -3.89 6.68 -3.93
CA LYS A 126 -4.60 6.88 -5.19
C LYS A 126 -5.35 5.61 -5.58
N ASP A 127 -6.49 5.76 -6.23
CA ASP A 127 -7.31 4.62 -6.66
C ASP A 127 -6.57 3.74 -7.67
N ALA A 128 -6.45 2.45 -7.37
CA ALA A 128 -5.68 1.51 -8.20
C ALA A 128 -6.31 1.31 -9.59
N LEU A 129 -7.64 1.35 -9.71
CA LEU A 129 -8.31 1.19 -10.99
C LEU A 129 -8.08 2.40 -11.88
N ASP A 130 -8.05 3.58 -11.29
CA ASP A 130 -7.76 4.81 -12.03
C ASP A 130 -6.30 4.85 -12.49
N ILE A 131 -5.38 4.41 -11.65
CA ILE A 131 -3.97 4.22 -12.03
C ILE A 131 -3.85 3.26 -13.22
N ILE A 132 -4.57 2.13 -13.21
CA ILE A 132 -4.59 1.18 -14.33
C ILE A 132 -5.07 1.86 -15.61
N ARG A 133 -6.13 2.67 -15.55
CA ARG A 133 -6.64 3.42 -16.71
C ARG A 133 -5.57 4.36 -17.27
N ILE A 134 -4.90 5.11 -16.41
CA ILE A 134 -3.83 6.04 -16.80
C ILE A 134 -2.66 5.30 -17.43
N VAL A 135 -2.16 4.23 -16.80
CA VAL A 135 -1.07 3.42 -17.34
C VAL A 135 -1.42 2.85 -18.73
N ARG A 136 -2.66 2.38 -18.91
CA ARG A 136 -3.13 1.90 -20.24
C ARG A 136 -3.15 3.01 -21.28
N ILE A 137 -3.53 4.24 -20.92
CA ILE A 137 -3.48 5.39 -21.83
C ILE A 137 -2.03 5.71 -22.21
N LEU A 138 -1.12 5.73 -21.26
CA LEU A 138 0.30 5.98 -21.51
C LEU A 138 0.91 4.93 -22.45
N ILE A 139 0.63 3.66 -22.23
CA ILE A 139 1.11 2.56 -23.09
C ILE A 139 0.52 2.70 -24.49
N LYS A 140 -0.80 2.96 -24.62
CA LYS A 140 -1.47 3.09 -25.92
C LYS A 140 -0.97 4.27 -26.76
N ASN A 141 -0.60 5.36 -26.10
CA ASN A 141 -0.13 6.57 -26.74
C ASN A 141 1.42 6.57 -26.94
N GLU A 142 2.07 5.46 -26.62
CA GLU A 142 3.54 5.33 -26.70
C GLU A 142 4.28 6.47 -25.99
N VAL A 143 3.73 6.93 -24.87
CA VAL A 143 4.34 8.01 -24.09
C VAL A 143 5.55 7.45 -23.35
N TYR A 144 6.71 7.55 -23.98
CA TYR A 144 8.00 7.27 -23.38
C TYR A 144 8.50 8.52 -22.69
N VAL A 145 8.65 8.47 -21.39
CA VAL A 145 9.34 9.52 -20.64
C VAL A 145 10.83 9.31 -20.87
N GLN A 146 11.40 9.97 -21.87
CA GLN A 146 12.86 10.11 -21.99
C GLN A 146 13.30 11.10 -20.90
N GLU A 147 14.31 10.72 -20.11
CA GLU A 147 14.80 11.50 -18.95
C GLU A 147 15.18 12.95 -19.31
N ASP A 148 15.59 13.23 -20.56
CA ASP A 148 16.05 14.55 -21.02
C ASP A 148 14.99 15.41 -21.71
N LYS A 149 13.81 14.90 -21.96
CA LYS A 149 12.70 15.68 -22.54
C LYS A 149 11.46 15.55 -21.67
N ARG A 150 11.41 16.31 -20.60
CA ARG A 150 10.18 16.63 -19.89
C ARG A 150 9.26 17.49 -20.79
N GLN A 151 8.75 16.89 -21.87
CA GLN A 151 7.47 17.37 -22.33
C GLN A 151 6.50 17.06 -21.19
N GLU A 152 5.88 18.09 -20.63
CA GLU A 152 4.76 17.97 -19.73
C GLU A 152 3.62 17.29 -20.48
N THR A 153 3.76 15.98 -20.67
CA THR A 153 2.62 15.16 -21.07
C THR A 153 1.65 15.28 -19.92
N LEU A 154 0.49 15.85 -20.17
CA LEU A 154 -0.57 16.05 -19.18
C LEU A 154 -1.04 14.67 -18.74
N ILE A 155 -0.32 14.07 -17.80
CA ILE A 155 -0.72 12.82 -17.17
C ILE A 155 -1.85 13.19 -16.21
N PRO A 156 -3.06 12.66 -16.40
CA PRO A 156 -4.17 12.92 -15.48
C PRO A 156 -3.77 12.56 -14.05
N GLU A 157 -4.12 13.41 -13.07
CA GLU A 157 -3.91 13.06 -11.68
C GLU A 157 -4.93 11.99 -11.28
N PRO A 158 -4.48 10.81 -10.79
CA PRO A 158 -5.41 9.75 -10.38
C PRO A 158 -6.23 10.16 -9.16
N GLU A 159 -7.46 9.68 -9.10
CA GLU A 159 -8.39 9.93 -8.00
C GLU A 159 -7.87 9.37 -6.67
N TYR A 160 -8.30 9.97 -5.56
CA TYR A 160 -7.96 9.48 -4.24
C TYR A 160 -8.79 8.24 -3.87
N TYR A 161 -8.11 7.27 -3.28
CA TYR A 161 -8.77 6.07 -2.76
C TYR A 161 -9.43 6.33 -1.42
N THR A 162 -10.74 6.10 -1.34
CA THR A 162 -11.55 6.41 -0.15
C THR A 162 -12.42 5.26 0.32
N HIS A 163 -12.00 4.02 0.17
CA HIS A 163 -12.73 2.79 0.42
C HIS A 163 -13.81 2.89 1.53
N GLY A 164 -15.08 2.92 1.13
CA GLY A 164 -16.23 3.00 2.03
C GLY A 164 -16.39 4.31 2.81
N TRP A 165 -15.55 5.32 2.56
CA TRP A 165 -15.69 6.64 3.13
C TRP A 165 -16.47 7.55 2.18
N ARG A 166 -17.46 8.29 2.71
CA ARG A 166 -18.38 9.13 1.92
C ARG A 166 -17.98 10.61 1.83
N GLY A 167 -16.90 10.97 2.48
CA GLY A 167 -16.35 12.32 2.40
C GLY A 167 -15.62 12.57 1.07
N ARG A 168 -14.93 13.70 1.00
CA ARG A 168 -14.11 14.08 -0.15
C ARG A 168 -12.70 14.47 0.27
N ILE A 169 -11.74 14.21 -0.58
CA ILE A 169 -10.37 14.71 -0.46
C ILE A 169 -10.23 15.88 -1.44
N THR A 170 -9.75 17.00 -0.97
CA THR A 170 -9.61 18.21 -1.79
C THR A 170 -8.30 18.95 -1.47
N LYS A 171 -7.80 19.70 -2.43
CA LYS A 171 -6.65 20.60 -2.24
C LYS A 171 -7.13 22.02 -2.00
N ILE A 172 -6.69 22.63 -0.91
CA ILE A 172 -6.96 24.03 -0.57
C ILE A 172 -5.62 24.68 -0.23
N TYR A 173 -5.26 25.73 -0.95
CA TYR A 173 -3.97 26.43 -0.80
C TYR A 173 -2.75 25.49 -0.78
N GLY A 174 -2.72 24.52 -1.71
CA GLY A 174 -1.63 23.55 -1.84
C GLY A 174 -1.58 22.45 -0.78
N LYS A 175 -2.48 22.46 0.21
CA LYS A 175 -2.61 21.41 1.22
C LYS A 175 -3.79 20.49 0.90
N THR A 176 -3.62 19.19 1.15
CA THR A 176 -4.68 18.19 0.97
C THR A 176 -5.48 18.02 2.26
N TYR A 177 -6.79 18.12 2.15
CA TYR A 177 -7.74 17.98 3.25
C TYR A 177 -8.68 16.82 2.99
N SER A 178 -8.99 16.09 4.05
CA SER A 178 -10.04 15.08 4.11
C SER A 178 -11.27 15.71 4.78
N LEU A 179 -12.35 15.87 4.04
CA LEU A 179 -13.59 16.50 4.50
C LEU A 179 -14.69 15.46 4.62
N GLY A 180 -15.15 15.20 5.83
CA GLY A 180 -16.31 14.34 6.09
C GLY A 180 -17.59 14.94 5.53
N ALA A 181 -18.59 14.09 5.28
CA ALA A 181 -19.97 14.50 5.02
C ALA A 181 -20.81 14.24 6.26
N TYR A 182 -21.67 15.15 6.59
CA TYR A 182 -22.65 14.98 7.65
C TYR A 182 -23.99 15.56 7.24
N SER A 183 -25.06 15.04 7.81
CA SER A 183 -26.40 15.64 7.76
C SER A 183 -26.92 15.81 9.17
N TYR A 184 -27.64 16.90 9.40
CA TYR A 184 -28.26 17.20 10.69
C TYR A 184 -29.78 17.20 10.54
N ASP A 185 -30.46 16.38 11.33
CA ASP A 185 -31.91 16.38 11.43
C ASP A 185 -32.33 17.24 12.62
N ALA A 186 -32.85 18.42 12.34
CA ALA A 186 -33.33 19.37 13.38
C ALA A 186 -34.55 18.88 14.18
N LYS A 187 -35.32 17.91 13.64
CA LYS A 187 -36.49 17.37 14.35
C LYS A 187 -36.11 16.34 15.41
N THR A 188 -35.12 15.53 15.12
CA THR A 188 -34.62 14.48 16.02
C THR A 188 -33.40 14.89 16.80
N ASN A 189 -32.80 16.04 16.45
CA ASN A 189 -31.55 16.55 17.02
C ASN A 189 -30.38 15.55 16.84
N VAL A 190 -30.37 14.81 15.72
CA VAL A 190 -29.38 13.78 15.43
C VAL A 190 -28.49 14.22 14.26
N VAL A 191 -27.19 13.95 14.39
CA VAL A 191 -26.19 14.11 13.32
C VAL A 191 -25.89 12.73 12.73
N HIS A 192 -25.97 12.63 11.43
CA HIS A 192 -25.69 11.41 10.66
C HIS A 192 -24.40 11.56 9.85
#